data_69d46e1a7bebc10375c19887ffa61ed4
#
_entry.id   69d46e1a7bebc10375c19887ffa61ed4
#
_cell.length_a   1.000
_cell.length_b   1.000
_cell.length_c   1.000
_cell.angle_alpha   90.00
_cell.angle_beta   90.00
_cell.angle_gamma   90.00
#
_symmetry.space_group_name_H-M   'P 1'
#
loop_
_entity.id
_entity.type
_entity.pdbx_description
1 polymer ?
#
loop_
_entity_poly.entity_id
_entity_poly.type
_entity_poly.pdbx_seq_one_letter_code
_entity_poly.pdbx_strand_id
1 'polypeptide(L)'
;ARGEYILYVGRISPEKGTLDLVEGYRKAKTGKKLVLVGPLDDSEYCRAVQQQAQNDPNIIMTDYVVGDPLKELYSNCGLFVLPSHTEGLSLSLLEALSIGARCLVSDIPENTVVTDIYGAAFKPEDTDDLARALERECAQEYPDAMRQQQIQYIHTNFEYEVMLDRYEEVYHHVVGDPLKAMPSTLKKGRVPAGAKA
;
A
#
# COMPACT_ATOMS: atom_id res chain seq x y z
N ALA A 1 4.65 -12.44 -15.84
CA ALA A 1 6.04 -12.55 -15.37
C ALA A 1 6.29 -11.51 -14.28
N ARG A 2 7.32 -11.74 -13.46
CA ARG A 2 7.68 -10.84 -12.36
C ARG A 2 8.16 -9.49 -12.91
N GLY A 3 7.69 -8.40 -12.32
CA GLY A 3 8.11 -7.05 -12.68
C GLY A 3 7.44 -6.44 -13.91
N GLU A 4 6.50 -7.12 -14.56
CA GLU A 4 5.91 -6.66 -15.83
C GLU A 4 4.67 -5.78 -15.66
N TYR A 5 4.24 -5.49 -14.45
CA TYR A 5 3.08 -4.66 -14.22
C TYR A 5 3.25 -3.71 -13.03
N ILE A 6 2.50 -2.63 -13.10
CA ILE A 6 2.26 -1.67 -12.04
C ILE A 6 0.99 -2.14 -11.32
N LEU A 7 1.01 -2.17 -9.99
CA LEU A 7 -0.09 -2.65 -9.16
C LEU A 7 -0.68 -1.52 -8.33
N TYR A 8 -1.98 -1.40 -8.34
CA TYR A 8 -2.78 -0.67 -7.38
C TYR A 8 -3.70 -1.65 -6.64
N VAL A 9 -3.82 -1.50 -5.33
CA VAL A 9 -4.77 -2.27 -4.50
C VAL A 9 -5.51 -1.32 -3.57
N GLY A 10 -6.83 -1.27 -3.70
CA GLY A 10 -7.67 -0.41 -2.88
C GLY A 10 -9.05 -0.19 -3.46
N ARG A 11 -9.91 0.55 -2.76
CA ARG A 11 -11.22 0.94 -3.28
C ARG A 11 -11.05 1.84 -4.50
N ILE A 12 -11.97 1.70 -5.45
CA ILE A 12 -12.05 2.58 -6.62
C ILE A 12 -12.92 3.78 -6.25
N SER A 13 -12.31 4.82 -5.70
CA SER A 13 -13.02 5.98 -5.16
C SER A 13 -12.21 7.27 -5.32
N PRO A 14 -12.87 8.45 -5.28
CA PRO A 14 -12.20 9.74 -5.53
C PRO A 14 -11.00 9.98 -4.63
N GLU A 15 -11.14 9.72 -3.32
CA GLU A 15 -10.06 9.93 -2.34
C GLU A 15 -8.85 9.02 -2.57
N LYS A 16 -9.03 7.93 -3.34
CA LYS A 16 -7.94 7.01 -3.72
C LYS A 16 -7.25 7.38 -5.03
N GLY A 17 -7.70 8.41 -5.74
CA GLY A 17 -7.01 8.97 -6.90
C GLY A 17 -6.86 8.01 -8.10
N THR A 18 -7.75 7.00 -8.25
CA THR A 18 -7.60 6.01 -9.31
C THR A 18 -7.80 6.56 -10.72
N LEU A 19 -8.59 7.64 -10.90
CA LEU A 19 -8.68 8.34 -12.19
C LEU A 19 -7.34 9.01 -12.55
N ASP A 20 -6.70 9.65 -11.58
CA ASP A 20 -5.39 10.28 -11.79
C ASP A 20 -4.35 9.23 -12.15
N LEU A 21 -4.44 8.04 -11.52
CA LEU A 21 -3.54 6.93 -11.84
C LEU A 21 -3.72 6.46 -13.29
N VAL A 22 -4.96 6.28 -13.73
CA VAL A 22 -5.24 5.87 -15.12
C VAL A 22 -4.77 6.94 -16.10
N GLU A 23 -5.03 8.22 -15.82
CA GLU A 23 -4.59 9.33 -16.66
C GLU A 23 -3.05 9.43 -16.70
N GLY A 24 -2.39 9.44 -15.55
CA GLY A 24 -0.93 9.49 -15.46
C GLY A 24 -0.26 8.29 -16.13
N TYR A 25 -0.82 7.09 -15.95
CA TYR A 25 -0.32 5.89 -16.62
C TYR A 25 -0.41 5.99 -18.15
N ARG A 26 -1.51 6.52 -18.68
CA ARG A 26 -1.67 6.69 -20.15
C ARG A 26 -0.71 7.72 -20.74
N LYS A 27 -0.30 8.71 -19.95
CA LYS A 27 0.76 9.67 -20.35
C LYS A 27 2.15 9.04 -20.30
N ALA A 28 2.37 8.11 -19.37
CA ALA A 28 3.67 7.48 -19.13
C ALA A 28 3.99 6.39 -20.17
N LYS A 29 5.27 6.27 -20.52
CA LYS A 29 5.79 5.25 -21.43
C LYS A 29 6.55 4.17 -20.66
N THR A 30 5.85 3.44 -19.79
CA THR A 30 6.48 2.47 -18.88
C THR A 30 6.75 1.11 -19.54
N GLY A 31 6.03 0.77 -20.60
CA GLY A 31 6.07 -0.56 -21.22
C GLY A 31 5.45 -1.67 -20.35
N LYS A 32 4.94 -1.35 -19.16
CA LYS A 32 4.34 -2.30 -18.21
C LYS A 32 2.81 -2.17 -18.25
N LYS A 33 2.10 -3.23 -17.87
CA LYS A 33 0.65 -3.18 -17.67
C LYS A 33 0.30 -2.49 -16.37
N LEU A 34 -0.89 -1.88 -16.30
CA LEU A 34 -1.48 -1.39 -15.05
C LEU A 34 -2.54 -2.38 -14.58
N VAL A 35 -2.43 -2.84 -13.34
CA VAL A 35 -3.40 -3.73 -12.70
C VAL A 35 -4.04 -2.99 -11.53
N LEU A 36 -5.35 -2.78 -11.63
CA LEU A 36 -6.18 -2.16 -10.60
C LEU A 36 -6.98 -3.25 -9.89
N VAL A 37 -6.70 -3.47 -8.61
CA VAL A 37 -7.36 -4.46 -7.76
C VAL A 37 -8.25 -3.75 -6.75
N GLY A 38 -9.55 -4.02 -6.80
CA GLY A 38 -10.49 -3.45 -5.85
C GLY A 38 -11.94 -3.69 -6.26
N PRO A 39 -12.87 -3.57 -5.29
CA PRO A 39 -14.28 -3.81 -5.58
C PRO A 39 -14.78 -2.88 -6.69
N LEU A 40 -15.47 -3.49 -7.65
CA LEU A 40 -16.14 -2.78 -8.74
C LEU A 40 -17.58 -2.56 -8.32
N ASP A 41 -17.93 -1.32 -8.02
CA ASP A 41 -19.28 -0.93 -7.64
C ASP A 41 -19.97 -0.09 -8.75
N ASP A 42 -21.24 0.22 -8.53
CA ASP A 42 -22.05 1.00 -9.46
C ASP A 42 -21.94 2.51 -9.25
N SER A 43 -20.92 3.00 -8.54
CA SER A 43 -20.69 4.44 -8.38
C SER A 43 -20.34 5.10 -9.72
N GLU A 44 -20.69 6.36 -9.86
CA GLU A 44 -20.33 7.14 -11.03
C GLU A 44 -18.81 7.20 -11.25
N TYR A 45 -18.06 7.30 -10.16
CA TYR A 45 -16.60 7.32 -10.19
C TYR A 45 -16.02 5.98 -10.69
N CYS A 46 -16.49 4.85 -10.16
CA CYS A 46 -16.02 3.54 -10.59
C CYS A 46 -16.33 3.30 -12.07
N ARG A 47 -17.54 3.66 -12.53
CA ARG A 47 -17.90 3.61 -13.96
C ARG A 47 -17.01 4.49 -14.83
N ALA A 48 -16.62 5.68 -14.36
CA ALA A 48 -15.70 6.56 -15.09
C ALA A 48 -14.31 5.93 -15.23
N VAL A 49 -13.79 5.31 -14.16
CA VAL A 49 -12.50 4.57 -14.19
C VAL A 49 -12.59 3.39 -15.16
N GLN A 50 -13.67 2.59 -15.10
CA GLN A 50 -13.89 1.47 -16.01
C GLN A 50 -13.94 1.91 -17.47
N GLN A 51 -14.67 2.99 -17.77
CA GLN A 51 -14.75 3.54 -19.13
C GLN A 51 -13.39 3.98 -19.66
N GLN A 52 -12.57 4.61 -18.82
CA GLN A 52 -11.21 4.97 -19.22
C GLN A 52 -10.34 3.72 -19.40
N ALA A 53 -10.41 2.75 -18.50
CA ALA A 53 -9.63 1.53 -18.57
C ALA A 53 -9.96 0.68 -19.81
N GLN A 54 -11.22 0.57 -20.19
CA GLN A 54 -11.66 -0.22 -21.36
C GLN A 54 -11.06 0.23 -22.69
N ASN A 55 -10.60 1.47 -22.78
CA ASN A 55 -9.97 2.02 -23.98
C ASN A 55 -8.47 1.69 -24.11
N ASP A 56 -7.89 1.00 -23.11
CA ASP A 56 -6.48 0.61 -23.12
C ASP A 56 -6.32 -0.87 -22.72
N PRO A 57 -5.91 -1.76 -23.62
CA PRO A 57 -5.76 -3.20 -23.33
C PRO A 57 -4.65 -3.51 -22.31
N ASN A 58 -3.81 -2.53 -21.98
CA ASN A 58 -2.78 -2.65 -20.95
C ASN A 58 -3.28 -2.32 -19.55
N ILE A 59 -4.51 -1.81 -19.40
CA ILE A 59 -5.13 -1.57 -18.10
C ILE A 59 -6.07 -2.73 -17.79
N ILE A 60 -5.77 -3.45 -16.72
CA ILE A 60 -6.52 -4.60 -16.25
C ILE A 60 -7.19 -4.21 -14.93
N MET A 61 -8.51 -4.23 -14.91
CA MET A 61 -9.28 -4.09 -13.67
C MET A 61 -9.74 -5.47 -13.22
N THR A 62 -9.41 -5.80 -11.98
CA THR A 62 -9.95 -6.99 -11.31
C THR A 62 -10.93 -6.53 -10.24
N ASP A 63 -11.91 -7.36 -9.96
CA ASP A 63 -12.75 -7.18 -8.79
C ASP A 63 -11.96 -7.53 -7.52
N TYR A 64 -12.65 -7.77 -6.43
CA TYR A 64 -12.08 -8.08 -5.13
C TYR A 64 -11.21 -9.34 -5.17
N VAL A 65 -9.94 -9.20 -4.84
CA VAL A 65 -8.97 -10.30 -4.77
C VAL A 65 -8.40 -10.36 -3.34
N VAL A 66 -8.35 -11.55 -2.76
CA VAL A 66 -7.86 -11.79 -1.40
C VAL A 66 -7.00 -13.03 -1.30
N GLY A 67 -6.34 -13.21 -0.17
CA GLY A 67 -5.57 -14.42 0.13
C GLY A 67 -4.31 -14.54 -0.73
N ASP A 68 -3.97 -15.79 -1.08
CA ASP A 68 -2.71 -16.07 -1.78
C ASP A 68 -2.63 -15.44 -3.19
N PRO A 69 -3.70 -15.35 -4.00
CA PRO A 69 -3.64 -14.60 -5.25
C PRO A 69 -3.28 -13.12 -5.07
N LEU A 70 -3.76 -12.45 -4.02
CA LEU A 70 -3.39 -11.08 -3.74
C LEU A 70 -1.91 -10.95 -3.32
N LYS A 71 -1.43 -11.88 -2.49
CA LYS A 71 0.00 -11.93 -2.12
C LYS A 71 0.90 -12.13 -3.34
N GLU A 72 0.48 -12.98 -4.28
CA GLU A 72 1.22 -13.16 -5.53
C GLU A 72 1.25 -11.89 -6.39
N LEU A 73 0.13 -11.15 -6.44
CA LEU A 73 0.09 -9.87 -7.14
C LEU A 73 1.09 -8.87 -6.54
N TYR A 74 1.13 -8.73 -5.23
CA TYR A 74 2.13 -7.87 -4.57
C TYR A 74 3.57 -8.37 -4.83
N SER A 75 3.82 -9.67 -4.67
CA SER A 75 5.17 -10.24 -4.74
C SER A 75 5.79 -10.17 -6.14
N ASN A 76 4.95 -10.10 -7.18
CA ASN A 76 5.39 -10.11 -8.57
C ASN A 76 5.22 -8.77 -9.28
N CYS A 77 4.66 -7.74 -8.65
CA CYS A 77 4.57 -6.41 -9.28
C CYS A 77 5.96 -5.79 -9.48
N GLY A 78 6.10 -4.99 -10.51
CA GLY A 78 7.31 -4.20 -10.76
C GLY A 78 7.32 -2.90 -9.95
N LEU A 79 6.13 -2.36 -9.69
CA LEU A 79 5.92 -1.15 -8.94
C LEU A 79 4.53 -1.20 -8.31
N PHE A 80 4.43 -0.93 -7.02
CA PHE A 80 3.16 -0.65 -6.35
C PHE A 80 2.92 0.86 -6.34
N VAL A 81 1.70 1.30 -6.66
CA VAL A 81 1.35 2.73 -6.70
C VAL A 81 0.16 3.02 -5.81
N LEU A 82 0.29 4.03 -4.95
CA LEU A 82 -0.79 4.53 -4.09
C LEU A 82 -1.02 6.02 -4.38
N PRO A 83 -1.97 6.38 -5.27
CA PRO A 83 -2.18 7.76 -5.71
C PRO A 83 -3.19 8.53 -4.85
N SER A 84 -3.40 8.13 -3.61
CA SER A 84 -4.45 8.66 -2.74
C SER A 84 -4.27 10.15 -2.46
N HIS A 85 -5.38 10.89 -2.45
CA HIS A 85 -5.40 12.30 -2.06
C HIS A 85 -5.45 12.47 -0.55
N THR A 86 -5.98 11.46 0.15
CA THR A 86 -6.02 11.42 1.62
C THR A 86 -6.00 9.97 2.12
N GLU A 87 -5.35 9.75 3.24
CA GLU A 87 -5.23 8.46 3.91
C GLU A 87 -5.32 8.62 5.44
N GLY A 88 -5.58 7.52 6.12
CA GLY A 88 -5.20 7.38 7.52
C GLY A 88 -3.89 6.61 7.59
N LEU A 89 -3.98 5.29 7.72
CA LEU A 89 -2.88 4.34 7.57
C LEU A 89 -3.26 3.35 6.46
N SER A 90 -2.56 3.39 5.33
CA SER A 90 -2.87 2.51 4.20
C SER A 90 -2.36 1.10 4.44
N LEU A 91 -3.27 0.14 4.67
CA LEU A 91 -2.91 -1.26 4.83
C LEU A 91 -2.31 -1.84 3.55
N SER A 92 -2.83 -1.47 2.38
CA SER A 92 -2.28 -1.94 1.09
C SER A 92 -0.84 -1.46 0.85
N LEU A 93 -0.49 -0.27 1.35
CA LEU A 93 0.88 0.23 1.32
C LEU A 93 1.78 -0.57 2.27
N LEU A 94 1.31 -0.82 3.51
CA LEU A 94 2.05 -1.66 4.46
C LEU A 94 2.26 -3.08 3.94
N GLU A 95 1.24 -3.68 3.32
CA GLU A 95 1.34 -4.99 2.68
C GLU A 95 2.39 -4.98 1.56
N ALA A 96 2.35 -3.99 0.66
CA ALA A 96 3.34 -3.85 -0.41
C ALA A 96 4.78 -3.71 0.12
N LEU A 97 4.96 -2.85 1.11
CA LEU A 97 6.27 -2.62 1.74
C LEU A 97 6.77 -3.85 2.49
N SER A 98 5.88 -4.60 3.19
CA SER A 98 6.25 -5.77 4.01
C SER A 98 6.82 -6.94 3.20
N ILE A 99 6.48 -7.02 1.93
CA ILE A 99 7.02 -8.03 0.99
C ILE A 99 8.12 -7.47 0.09
N GLY A 100 8.53 -6.23 0.33
CA GLY A 100 9.62 -5.58 -0.38
C GLY A 100 9.23 -5.13 -1.80
N ALA A 101 7.98 -4.81 -2.08
CA ALA A 101 7.60 -4.20 -3.34
C ALA A 101 8.15 -2.77 -3.41
N ARG A 102 8.66 -2.37 -4.58
CA ARG A 102 8.97 -0.96 -4.82
C ARG A 102 7.69 -0.15 -4.80
N CYS A 103 7.65 0.97 -4.07
CA CYS A 103 6.45 1.77 -3.90
C CYS A 103 6.62 3.20 -4.45
N LEU A 104 5.59 3.68 -5.15
CA LEU A 104 5.41 5.07 -5.55
C LEU A 104 4.11 5.57 -4.94
N VAL A 105 4.15 6.66 -4.18
CA VAL A 105 3.01 7.18 -3.44
C VAL A 105 2.79 8.66 -3.72
N SER A 106 1.57 9.15 -3.53
CA SER A 106 1.33 10.59 -3.47
C SER A 106 2.09 11.22 -2.29
N ASP A 107 2.65 12.41 -2.49
CA ASP A 107 3.39 13.17 -1.48
C ASP A 107 2.42 13.81 -0.47
N ILE A 108 1.78 12.95 0.33
CA ILE A 108 0.98 13.33 1.50
C ILE A 108 1.64 12.77 2.75
N PRO A 109 1.55 13.46 3.91
CA PRO A 109 2.24 13.06 5.14
C PRO A 109 1.94 11.60 5.56
N GLU A 110 0.70 11.15 5.40
CA GLU A 110 0.24 9.82 5.77
C GLU A 110 0.94 8.70 4.98
N ASN A 111 1.31 8.97 3.73
CA ASN A 111 2.04 8.02 2.89
C ASN A 111 3.55 8.11 3.11
N THR A 112 4.08 9.35 3.12
CA THR A 112 5.54 9.55 3.18
C THR A 112 6.13 9.14 4.51
N VAL A 113 5.39 9.28 5.63
CA VAL A 113 5.84 8.80 6.93
C VAL A 113 5.98 7.26 7.00
N VAL A 114 5.18 6.54 6.21
CA VAL A 114 5.24 5.07 6.15
C VAL A 114 6.32 4.60 5.20
N THR A 115 6.45 5.23 4.05
CA THR A 115 7.48 4.84 3.06
C THR A 115 8.88 5.26 3.48
N ASP A 116 9.01 6.39 4.19
CA ASP A 116 10.31 6.97 4.57
C ASP A 116 11.27 6.98 3.36
N ILE A 117 12.45 6.40 3.51
CA ILE A 117 13.46 6.30 2.43
C ILE A 117 13.19 5.17 1.43
N TYR A 118 12.22 4.30 1.68
CA TYR A 118 11.96 3.09 0.87
C TYR A 118 10.92 3.27 -0.22
N GLY A 119 10.28 4.45 -0.32
CA GLY A 119 9.34 4.78 -1.37
C GLY A 119 9.72 6.04 -2.13
N ALA A 120 9.25 6.13 -3.36
CA ALA A 120 9.28 7.36 -4.14
C ALA A 120 7.95 8.09 -4.00
N ALA A 121 7.98 9.42 -4.13
CA ALA A 121 6.77 10.23 -4.09
C ALA A 121 6.57 11.05 -5.38
N PHE A 122 5.32 11.41 -5.62
CA PHE A 122 4.90 12.34 -6.68
C PHE A 122 3.87 13.32 -6.11
N LYS A 123 3.73 14.48 -6.74
CA LYS A 123 2.81 15.53 -6.30
C LYS A 123 1.35 15.09 -6.46
N PRO A 124 0.54 15.14 -5.37
CA PRO A 124 -0.87 14.75 -5.42
C PRO A 124 -1.63 15.54 -6.49
N GLU A 125 -2.61 14.89 -7.15
CA GLU A 125 -3.48 15.49 -8.17
C GLU A 125 -2.72 16.04 -9.42
N ASP A 126 -1.43 15.70 -9.57
CA ASP A 126 -0.61 16.13 -10.72
C ASP A 126 -0.30 14.89 -11.57
N THR A 127 -1.15 14.63 -12.57
CA THR A 127 -1.04 13.46 -13.46
C THR A 127 0.20 13.50 -14.35
N ASP A 128 0.76 14.69 -14.61
CA ASP A 128 2.02 14.84 -15.37
C ASP A 128 3.23 14.50 -14.50
N ASP A 129 3.20 14.88 -13.22
CA ASP A 129 4.24 14.47 -12.28
C ASP A 129 4.18 12.97 -12.00
N LEU A 130 2.97 12.43 -11.82
CA LEU A 130 2.75 10.99 -11.71
C LEU A 130 3.31 10.24 -12.93
N ALA A 131 3.05 10.72 -14.15
CA ALA A 131 3.58 10.10 -15.36
C ALA A 131 5.11 10.06 -15.37
N ARG A 132 5.77 11.18 -15.07
CA ARG A 132 7.24 11.25 -14.96
C ARG A 132 7.77 10.32 -13.87
N ALA A 133 7.08 10.24 -12.72
CA ALA A 133 7.45 9.37 -11.63
C ALA A 133 7.31 7.89 -12.02
N LEU A 134 6.22 7.51 -12.68
CA LEU A 134 6.03 6.16 -13.20
C LEU A 134 7.14 5.73 -14.15
N GLU A 135 7.51 6.57 -15.12
CA GLU A 135 8.60 6.31 -16.04
C GLU A 135 9.95 6.12 -15.31
N ARG A 136 10.26 7.04 -14.40
CA ARG A 136 11.49 6.99 -13.59
C ARG A 136 11.58 5.72 -12.76
N GLU A 137 10.49 5.40 -12.01
CA GLU A 137 10.50 4.27 -11.11
C GLU A 137 10.45 2.92 -11.83
N CYS A 138 9.79 2.84 -12.98
CA CYS A 138 9.76 1.62 -13.80
C CYS A 138 11.08 1.33 -14.54
N ALA A 139 11.90 2.36 -14.78
CA ALA A 139 13.19 2.23 -15.46
C ALA A 139 14.35 1.82 -14.52
N GLN A 140 14.17 1.98 -13.21
CA GLN A 140 15.22 1.69 -12.24
C GLN A 140 15.11 0.28 -11.68
N GLU A 141 16.25 -0.37 -11.44
CA GLU A 141 16.29 -1.59 -10.64
C GLU A 141 16.04 -1.29 -9.16
N TYR A 142 15.43 -2.23 -8.46
CA TYR A 142 15.28 -2.16 -7.01
C TYR A 142 16.15 -3.25 -6.38
N PRO A 143 17.32 -2.88 -5.81
CA PRO A 143 18.30 -3.83 -5.31
C PRO A 143 17.74 -4.72 -4.19
N ASP A 144 18.10 -6.00 -4.17
CA ASP A 144 17.66 -6.94 -3.14
C ASP A 144 18.05 -6.49 -1.73
N ALA A 145 19.22 -5.87 -1.56
CA ALA A 145 19.64 -5.30 -0.28
C ALA A 145 18.67 -4.22 0.23
N MET A 146 18.22 -3.32 -0.64
CA MET A 146 17.24 -2.28 -0.31
C MET A 146 15.89 -2.92 0.06
N ARG A 147 15.48 -3.93 -0.70
CA ARG A 147 14.25 -4.71 -0.45
C ARG A 147 14.26 -5.36 0.94
N GLN A 148 15.36 -5.98 1.33
CA GLN A 148 15.49 -6.61 2.64
C GLN A 148 15.48 -5.59 3.79
N GLN A 149 16.14 -4.45 3.60
CA GLN A 149 16.11 -3.35 4.58
C GLN A 149 14.70 -2.78 4.74
N GLN A 150 13.96 -2.60 3.64
CA GLN A 150 12.56 -2.16 3.65
C GLN A 150 11.67 -3.13 4.43
N ILE A 151 11.77 -4.43 4.15
CA ILE A 151 11.02 -5.48 4.86
C ILE A 151 11.32 -5.39 6.36
N GLN A 152 12.60 -5.33 6.73
CA GLN A 152 12.99 -5.22 8.14
C GLN A 152 12.46 -3.93 8.78
N TYR A 153 12.49 -2.81 8.08
CA TYR A 153 11.93 -1.53 8.57
C TYR A 153 10.45 -1.64 8.89
N ILE A 154 9.66 -2.25 8.00
CA ILE A 154 8.22 -2.45 8.22
C ILE A 154 7.96 -3.37 9.40
N HIS A 155 8.65 -4.49 9.50
CA HIS A 155 8.53 -5.41 10.64
C HIS A 155 8.89 -4.74 11.97
N THR A 156 9.91 -3.90 11.98
CA THR A 156 10.35 -3.21 13.20
C THR A 156 9.40 -2.11 13.66
N ASN A 157 8.71 -1.43 12.71
CA ASN A 157 7.98 -0.21 13.03
C ASN A 157 6.45 -0.34 12.95
N PHE A 158 5.94 -1.28 12.14
CA PHE A 158 4.51 -1.37 11.79
C PHE A 158 3.91 -2.76 11.99
N GLU A 159 4.64 -3.72 12.55
CA GLU A 159 4.04 -4.99 12.93
C GLU A 159 2.96 -4.80 13.99
N TYR A 160 1.97 -5.67 13.96
CA TYR A 160 0.80 -5.57 14.85
C TYR A 160 1.19 -5.52 16.33
N GLU A 161 2.13 -6.36 16.76
CA GLU A 161 2.62 -6.38 18.15
C GLU A 161 3.32 -5.06 18.54
N VAL A 162 4.12 -4.50 17.63
CA VAL A 162 4.80 -3.21 17.84
C VAL A 162 3.78 -2.08 17.99
N MET A 163 2.72 -2.11 17.18
CA MET A 163 1.65 -1.12 17.27
C MET A 163 0.85 -1.26 18.57
N LEU A 164 0.57 -2.50 18.98
CA LEU A 164 -0.11 -2.75 20.27
C LEU A 164 0.71 -2.23 21.45
N ASP A 165 2.01 -2.52 21.49
CA ASP A 165 2.89 -2.05 22.57
C ASP A 165 2.87 -0.51 22.65
N ARG A 166 2.89 0.20 21.50
CA ARG A 166 2.78 1.67 21.46
C ARG A 166 1.42 2.18 21.95
N TYR A 167 0.32 1.50 21.61
CA TYR A 167 -0.99 1.84 22.13
C TYR A 167 -1.05 1.63 23.64
N GLU A 168 -0.53 0.51 24.15
CA GLU A 168 -0.45 0.25 25.59
C GLU A 168 0.33 1.36 26.32
N GLU A 169 1.48 1.80 25.79
CA GLU A 169 2.25 2.92 26.35
C GLU A 169 1.42 4.20 26.46
N VAL A 170 0.66 4.55 25.41
CA VAL A 170 -0.21 5.73 25.43
C VAL A 170 -1.31 5.58 26.48
N TYR A 171 -1.97 4.41 26.56
CA TYR A 171 -2.96 4.15 27.60
C TYR A 171 -2.38 4.26 29.00
N HIS A 172 -1.21 3.68 29.26
CA HIS A 172 -0.52 3.78 30.54
C HIS A 172 -0.19 5.24 30.89
N HIS A 173 0.20 6.04 29.91
CA HIS A 173 0.48 7.45 30.13
C HIS A 173 -0.77 8.27 30.49
N VAL A 174 -1.91 7.98 29.83
CA VAL A 174 -3.16 8.77 29.99
C VAL A 174 -3.95 8.38 31.23
N VAL A 175 -4.07 7.08 31.50
CA VAL A 175 -4.95 6.56 32.58
C VAL A 175 -4.19 6.16 33.85
N GLY A 176 -2.88 6.32 33.89
CA GLY A 176 -2.02 5.71 34.88
C GLY A 176 -1.80 4.22 34.59
N ASP A 177 -0.95 3.54 35.37
CA ASP A 177 -0.60 2.12 35.12
C ASP A 177 -1.61 1.15 35.81
N PRO A 178 -2.74 0.82 35.17
CA PRO A 178 -3.74 -0.09 35.76
C PRO A 178 -3.18 -1.53 35.87
N LEU A 179 -2.12 -1.87 35.11
CA LEU A 179 -1.48 -3.20 35.18
C LEU A 179 -0.58 -3.36 36.39
N LYS A 180 -0.11 -2.26 37.02
CA LYS A 180 0.58 -2.34 38.31
C LYS A 180 -0.38 -2.82 39.43
N ALA A 181 -1.66 -2.54 39.29
CA ALA A 181 -2.69 -2.96 40.23
C ALA A 181 -3.27 -4.35 39.93
N MET A 182 -2.95 -4.98 38.79
CA MET A 182 -3.45 -6.31 38.44
C MET A 182 -2.62 -7.43 39.10
N PRO A 183 -3.29 -8.47 39.62
CA PRO A 183 -2.62 -9.67 40.11
C PRO A 183 -1.73 -10.30 39.03
N SER A 184 -0.55 -10.78 39.40
CA SER A 184 0.42 -11.39 38.49
C SER A 184 -0.10 -12.55 37.64
N THR A 185 -1.21 -13.16 38.05
CA THR A 185 -1.91 -14.23 37.33
C THR A 185 -2.65 -13.76 36.08
N LEU A 186 -3.04 -12.48 35.97
CA LEU A 186 -3.70 -11.92 34.80
C LEU A 186 -2.72 -11.28 33.79
N LYS A 187 -1.48 -11.03 34.19
CA LYS A 187 -0.41 -10.52 33.31
C LYS A 187 0.09 -11.54 32.29
N LYS A 188 -0.30 -12.81 32.39
CA LYS A 188 0.14 -13.92 31.52
C LYS A 188 -0.87 -14.30 30.41
N GLY A 189 -1.90 -13.50 30.19
CA GLY A 189 -2.95 -13.80 29.23
C GLY A 189 -2.66 -13.27 27.80
N ARG A 190 -1.41 -13.27 27.34
CA ARG A 190 -1.15 -13.17 25.90
C ARG A 190 -1.56 -14.50 25.26
N VAL A 191 -2.57 -14.46 24.40
CA VAL A 191 -2.93 -15.62 23.57
C VAL A 191 -1.71 -15.97 22.72
N PRO A 192 -1.17 -17.20 22.79
CA PRO A 192 -0.04 -17.56 21.98
C PRO A 192 -0.42 -17.48 20.51
N ALA A 193 0.43 -16.87 19.69
CA ALA A 193 0.31 -16.89 18.24
C ALA A 193 0.23 -18.36 17.77
N GLY A 194 -0.97 -18.86 17.44
CA GLY A 194 -1.13 -20.25 17.03
C GLY A 194 -2.51 -20.88 17.22
N ALA A 195 -3.51 -20.20 17.74
CA ALA A 195 -4.86 -20.75 17.77
C ALA A 195 -5.53 -20.58 16.39
N LYS A 196 -5.42 -21.62 15.55
CA LYS A 196 -6.25 -21.82 14.35
C LYS A 196 -7.71 -22.00 14.77
N ALA A 197 -8.60 -21.20 14.17
CA ALA A 197 -9.99 -21.58 13.95
C ALA A 197 -10.27 -21.48 12.45
#